data_591cc84ebcd564ed0dd363e4cc8b5586
#
_entry.id   591cc84ebcd564ed0dd363e4cc8b5586
#
_cell.length_a   1.000
_cell.length_b   1.000
_cell.length_c   1.000
_cell.angle_alpha   90.00
_cell.angle_beta   90.00
_cell.angle_gamma   90.00
#
_symmetry.space_group_name_H-M   'P 1'
#
loop_
_entity.id
_entity.type
_entity.pdbx_description
1 polymer ?
#
loop_
_entity_poly.entity_id
_entity_poly.type
_entity_poly.pdbx_seq_one_letter_code
_entity_poly.pdbx_strand_id
1 'polypeptide(L)'
;MSAVRIPFNKQVELPGNLDLISEAVKSGQCAGNGPFGKRCETLLEEVIGCRRALMTTSCTHALEMVGLLLDLKPGDEVIVPSYTFVSTANAFALRGTTIRFCDIRSDTLNLDESLLESLVNEKTRLIVPVHYAGVACEMEAIMEIAGRTGIEVAEDNAHGLFASYRDEPLGTLGTFATQSFHETKNFTCGEGGALLLNREDLIERAEIVRDKGTNRSQFFRGEVDKYGWKDLGSSYVISDILSAVLLGQLQRREEITARRGEIWNRYYRELKNWATASDVRLPFIPDGRQQSFHMFYLIMPSEDARNRFIDVMRGKGIGAVFHYLPLHESEFIRKRQNTDPCPVTSDMSRRLVRLPIYYNLSVEEQEEVLAAVKMFEC
;
A
#
# COMPACT_ATOMS: atom_id res chain seq x y z
N MET A 1 11.92 -14.47 26.32
CA MET A 1 11.38 -13.21 25.73
C MET A 1 10.02 -12.99 26.35
N SER A 2 9.75 -11.84 26.97
CA SER A 2 8.40 -11.51 27.46
C SER A 2 7.45 -11.48 26.25
N ALA A 3 6.26 -12.09 26.40
CA ALA A 3 5.26 -12.05 25.34
C ALA A 3 4.84 -10.60 25.08
N VAL A 4 4.77 -10.18 23.79
CA VAL A 4 4.27 -8.88 23.40
C VAL A 4 2.78 -8.85 23.73
N ARG A 5 2.37 -7.97 24.67
CA ARG A 5 0.97 -7.86 25.16
C ARG A 5 0.17 -6.87 24.28
N ILE A 6 0.77 -5.74 23.92
CA ILE A 6 0.19 -4.79 22.98
C ILE A 6 0.92 -5.00 21.65
N PRO A 7 0.36 -5.73 20.68
CA PRO A 7 1.02 -6.03 19.42
C PRO A 7 1.12 -4.77 18.55
N PHE A 8 2.06 -4.76 17.61
CA PHE A 8 2.20 -3.70 16.64
C PHE A 8 0.94 -3.51 15.77
N ASN A 9 0.34 -4.63 15.37
CA ASN A 9 -0.90 -4.68 14.59
C ASN A 9 -1.76 -5.85 15.07
N LYS A 10 -3.06 -5.69 14.94
CA LYS A 10 -4.05 -6.73 15.19
C LYS A 10 -5.13 -6.63 14.12
N GLN A 11 -5.49 -7.77 13.55
CA GLN A 11 -6.55 -7.84 12.55
C GLN A 11 -7.86 -7.32 13.12
N VAL A 12 -8.62 -6.61 12.29
CA VAL A 12 -9.93 -6.07 12.65
C VAL A 12 -10.91 -7.22 12.83
N GLU A 13 -11.50 -7.31 14.01
CA GLU A 13 -12.64 -8.19 14.30
C GLU A 13 -13.90 -7.33 14.32
N LEU A 14 -14.83 -7.59 13.41
CA LEU A 14 -16.09 -6.88 13.33
C LEU A 14 -17.27 -7.84 13.53
N PRO A 15 -18.32 -7.44 14.26
CA PRO A 15 -19.56 -8.20 14.33
C PRO A 15 -20.13 -8.41 12.91
N GLY A 16 -20.65 -9.61 12.65
CA GLY A 16 -21.28 -9.95 11.36
C GLY A 16 -20.33 -10.47 10.26
N ASN A 17 -18.99 -10.36 10.42
CA ASN A 17 -18.07 -10.92 9.42
C ASN A 17 -18.24 -12.44 9.22
N LEU A 18 -18.52 -13.19 10.31
CA LEU A 18 -18.75 -14.63 10.24
C LEU A 18 -20.02 -14.99 9.47
N ASP A 19 -21.02 -14.13 9.48
CA ASP A 19 -22.27 -14.34 8.72
C ASP A 19 -22.01 -14.27 7.22
N LEU A 20 -21.21 -13.30 6.77
CA LEU A 20 -20.82 -13.16 5.36
C LEU A 20 -19.97 -14.36 4.89
N ILE A 21 -19.06 -14.85 5.72
CA ILE A 21 -18.28 -16.06 5.42
C ILE A 21 -19.22 -17.28 5.30
N SER A 22 -20.17 -17.42 6.25
CA SER A 22 -21.16 -18.49 6.21
C SER A 22 -22.02 -18.44 4.97
N GLU A 23 -22.45 -17.24 4.54
CA GLU A 23 -23.20 -17.01 3.31
C GLU A 23 -22.36 -17.43 2.09
N ALA A 24 -21.09 -17.01 2.01
CA ALA A 24 -20.18 -17.38 0.93
C ALA A 24 -20.03 -18.90 0.79
N VAL A 25 -19.81 -19.59 1.93
CA VAL A 25 -19.67 -21.06 1.93
C VAL A 25 -20.98 -21.75 1.53
N LYS A 26 -22.13 -21.29 2.04
CA LYS A 26 -23.45 -21.86 1.74
C LYS A 26 -23.86 -21.64 0.29
N SER A 27 -23.38 -20.58 -0.37
CA SER A 27 -23.66 -20.33 -1.80
C SER A 27 -23.08 -21.40 -2.73
N GLY A 28 -22.08 -22.17 -2.27
CA GLY A 28 -21.34 -23.12 -3.07
C GLY A 28 -20.36 -22.50 -4.08
N GLN A 29 -20.22 -21.17 -4.09
CA GLN A 29 -19.33 -20.43 -4.99
C GLN A 29 -18.15 -19.83 -4.22
N CYS A 30 -17.22 -20.67 -3.76
CA CYS A 30 -16.06 -20.23 -2.98
C CYS A 30 -14.86 -19.79 -3.85
N ALA A 31 -14.89 -20.11 -5.15
CA ALA A 31 -13.85 -19.72 -6.10
C ALA A 31 -13.92 -18.23 -6.43
N GLY A 32 -12.88 -17.72 -7.09
CA GLY A 32 -12.85 -16.32 -7.49
C GLY A 32 -13.89 -15.93 -8.53
N ASN A 33 -14.08 -14.63 -8.72
CA ASN A 33 -15.14 -14.02 -9.54
C ASN A 33 -16.57 -14.33 -9.03
N GLY A 34 -16.72 -14.68 -7.75
CA GLY A 34 -18.00 -14.90 -7.12
C GLY A 34 -18.73 -13.59 -6.73
N PRO A 35 -19.91 -13.71 -6.10
CA PRO A 35 -20.76 -12.55 -5.77
C PRO A 35 -20.11 -11.59 -4.77
N PHE A 36 -19.32 -12.07 -3.81
CA PHE A 36 -18.67 -11.20 -2.83
C PHE A 36 -17.51 -10.41 -3.45
N GLY A 37 -16.72 -11.04 -4.31
CA GLY A 37 -15.68 -10.34 -5.07
C GLY A 37 -16.26 -9.21 -5.92
N LYS A 38 -17.35 -9.47 -6.64
CA LYS A 38 -18.05 -8.43 -7.42
C LYS A 38 -18.60 -7.30 -6.56
N ARG A 39 -19.16 -7.60 -5.39
CA ARG A 39 -19.65 -6.58 -4.45
C ARG A 39 -18.51 -5.71 -3.92
N CYS A 40 -17.32 -6.30 -3.66
CA CYS A 40 -16.13 -5.53 -3.31
C CYS A 40 -15.68 -4.63 -4.46
N GLU A 41 -15.61 -5.16 -5.70
CA GLU A 41 -15.26 -4.40 -6.90
C GLU A 41 -16.20 -3.20 -7.09
N THR A 42 -17.51 -3.43 -7.08
CA THR A 42 -18.53 -2.36 -7.20
C THR A 42 -18.38 -1.30 -6.10
N LEU A 43 -18.19 -1.71 -4.84
CA LEU A 43 -18.05 -0.76 -3.75
C LEU A 43 -16.78 0.09 -3.90
N LEU A 44 -15.67 -0.51 -4.32
CA LEU A 44 -14.43 0.22 -4.59
C LEU A 44 -14.60 1.21 -5.75
N GLU A 45 -15.29 0.81 -6.84
CA GLU A 45 -15.60 1.67 -7.98
C GLU A 45 -16.46 2.87 -7.56
N GLU A 46 -17.52 2.63 -6.79
CA GLU A 46 -18.44 3.67 -6.32
C GLU A 46 -17.78 4.67 -5.36
N VAL A 47 -16.96 4.17 -4.42
CA VAL A 47 -16.38 5.02 -3.35
C VAL A 47 -15.12 5.74 -3.80
N ILE A 48 -14.27 5.09 -4.60
CA ILE A 48 -13.01 5.67 -5.09
C ILE A 48 -13.24 6.50 -6.35
N GLY A 49 -14.15 6.05 -7.22
CA GLY A 49 -14.42 6.70 -8.50
C GLY A 49 -13.52 6.22 -9.64
N CYS A 50 -12.80 5.11 -9.47
CA CYS A 50 -12.06 4.48 -10.56
C CYS A 50 -13.01 3.86 -11.59
N ARG A 51 -12.56 3.71 -12.83
CA ARG A 51 -13.41 3.13 -13.91
C ARG A 51 -13.67 1.64 -13.71
N ARG A 52 -12.70 0.92 -13.19
CA ARG A 52 -12.82 -0.52 -12.92
C ARG A 52 -11.92 -0.92 -11.75
N ALA A 53 -12.47 -1.71 -10.83
CA ALA A 53 -11.72 -2.39 -9.79
C ALA A 53 -11.70 -3.89 -10.08
N LEU A 54 -10.56 -4.52 -9.97
CA LEU A 54 -10.37 -5.96 -10.15
C LEU A 54 -9.72 -6.55 -8.89
N MET A 55 -10.47 -7.32 -8.12
CA MET A 55 -9.95 -8.00 -6.94
C MET A 55 -8.87 -9.00 -7.31
N THR A 56 -7.75 -8.97 -6.59
CA THR A 56 -6.58 -9.84 -6.78
C THR A 56 -6.20 -10.55 -5.48
N THR A 57 -5.41 -11.60 -5.57
CA THR A 57 -4.93 -12.37 -4.41
C THR A 57 -3.94 -11.60 -3.53
N SER A 58 -3.32 -10.53 -4.06
CA SER A 58 -2.45 -9.61 -3.32
C SER A 58 -2.22 -8.32 -4.10
N CYS A 59 -1.76 -7.27 -3.42
CA CYS A 59 -1.26 -6.06 -4.07
C CYS A 59 -0.06 -6.35 -5.00
N THR A 60 0.80 -7.30 -4.61
CA THR A 60 1.93 -7.76 -5.43
C THR A 60 1.45 -8.25 -6.80
N HIS A 61 0.40 -9.08 -6.82
CA HIS A 61 -0.20 -9.55 -8.06
C HIS A 61 -0.87 -8.43 -8.87
N ALA A 62 -1.44 -7.42 -8.22
CA ALA A 62 -1.95 -6.24 -8.91
C ALA A 62 -0.81 -5.46 -9.60
N LEU A 63 0.34 -5.28 -8.93
CA LEU A 63 1.55 -4.66 -9.52
C LEU A 63 2.12 -5.50 -10.69
N GLU A 64 2.14 -6.84 -10.55
CA GLU A 64 2.56 -7.74 -11.65
C GLU A 64 1.65 -7.60 -12.88
N MET A 65 0.34 -7.47 -12.66
CA MET A 65 -0.62 -7.21 -13.74
C MET A 65 -0.32 -5.88 -14.46
N VAL A 66 0.06 -4.82 -13.75
CA VAL A 66 0.49 -3.57 -14.39
C VAL A 66 1.67 -3.82 -15.34
N GLY A 67 2.67 -4.58 -14.91
CA GLY A 67 3.83 -4.93 -15.74
C GLY A 67 3.46 -5.75 -16.98
N LEU A 68 2.42 -6.61 -16.89
CA LEU A 68 1.88 -7.35 -18.03
C LEU A 68 1.09 -6.46 -18.97
N LEU A 69 0.23 -5.59 -18.43
CA LEU A 69 -0.62 -4.69 -19.22
C LEU A 69 0.18 -3.65 -20.01
N LEU A 70 1.34 -3.25 -19.51
CA LEU A 70 2.27 -2.35 -20.20
C LEU A 70 3.28 -3.07 -21.09
N ASP A 71 3.18 -4.40 -21.23
CA ASP A 71 4.12 -5.22 -22.00
C ASP A 71 5.60 -4.97 -21.65
N LEU A 72 5.86 -4.71 -20.37
CA LEU A 72 7.21 -4.43 -19.88
C LEU A 72 8.16 -5.59 -20.16
N LYS A 73 9.38 -5.27 -20.57
CA LYS A 73 10.38 -6.24 -21.04
C LYS A 73 11.80 -5.81 -20.67
N PRO A 74 12.79 -6.70 -20.80
CA PRO A 74 14.19 -6.35 -20.63
C PRO A 74 14.59 -5.15 -21.50
N GLY A 75 15.27 -4.17 -20.88
CA GLY A 75 15.64 -2.91 -21.49
C GLY A 75 14.74 -1.74 -21.12
N ASP A 76 13.51 -1.99 -20.67
CA ASP A 76 12.65 -0.96 -20.10
C ASP A 76 13.08 -0.61 -18.66
N GLU A 77 12.80 0.62 -18.24
CA GLU A 77 13.08 1.13 -16.89
C GLU A 77 11.80 1.52 -16.16
N VAL A 78 11.77 1.20 -14.86
CA VAL A 78 10.67 1.55 -13.95
C VAL A 78 11.23 2.34 -12.78
N ILE A 79 10.69 3.54 -12.54
CA ILE A 79 11.08 4.39 -11.42
C ILE A 79 10.20 4.09 -10.21
N VAL A 80 10.84 3.75 -9.09
CA VAL A 80 10.17 3.49 -7.80
C VAL A 80 10.91 4.19 -6.67
N PRO A 81 10.25 4.59 -5.55
CA PRO A 81 10.99 5.05 -4.38
C PRO A 81 11.82 3.90 -3.79
N SER A 82 13.02 4.21 -3.30
CA SER A 82 13.82 3.20 -2.62
C SER A 82 13.28 2.81 -1.24
N TYR A 83 12.46 3.67 -0.64
CA TYR A 83 11.82 3.45 0.66
C TYR A 83 10.41 2.89 0.49
N THR A 84 10.32 1.62 0.13
CA THR A 84 9.06 0.92 -0.06
C THR A 84 9.18 -0.57 0.27
N PHE A 85 8.06 -1.27 0.28
CA PHE A 85 8.05 -2.73 0.35
C PHE A 85 8.59 -3.33 -0.95
N VAL A 86 9.28 -4.46 -0.81
CA VAL A 86 9.96 -5.11 -1.94
C VAL A 86 9.06 -5.40 -3.15
N SER A 87 7.78 -5.64 -2.94
CA SER A 87 6.83 -5.95 -4.02
C SER A 87 6.72 -4.84 -5.05
N THR A 88 6.82 -3.56 -4.64
CA THR A 88 6.76 -2.40 -5.54
C THR A 88 7.84 -2.43 -6.62
N ALA A 89 9.02 -2.95 -6.31
CA ALA A 89 10.11 -3.12 -7.28
C ALA A 89 10.11 -4.52 -7.92
N ASN A 90 9.86 -5.56 -7.12
CA ASN A 90 9.98 -6.95 -7.54
C ASN A 90 8.99 -7.34 -8.64
N ALA A 91 7.78 -6.80 -8.63
CA ALA A 91 6.76 -7.06 -9.65
C ALA A 91 7.27 -6.72 -11.07
N PHE A 92 8.04 -5.66 -11.20
CA PHE A 92 8.61 -5.24 -12.48
C PHE A 92 9.97 -5.92 -12.76
N ALA A 93 10.76 -6.19 -11.72
CA ALA A 93 11.99 -6.98 -11.87
C ALA A 93 11.72 -8.38 -12.44
N LEU A 94 10.55 -8.98 -12.16
CA LEU A 94 10.10 -10.23 -12.76
C LEU A 94 9.94 -10.14 -14.29
N ARG A 95 9.69 -8.94 -14.83
CA ARG A 95 9.63 -8.68 -16.28
C ARG A 95 11.01 -8.46 -16.90
N GLY A 96 12.07 -8.49 -16.09
CA GLY A 96 13.44 -8.22 -16.54
C GLY A 96 13.76 -6.73 -16.71
N THR A 97 12.91 -5.84 -16.23
CA THR A 97 13.16 -4.39 -16.30
C THR A 97 14.29 -3.96 -15.39
N THR A 98 14.88 -2.81 -15.67
CA THR A 98 15.80 -2.12 -14.78
C THR A 98 14.99 -1.27 -13.79
N ILE A 99 15.25 -1.42 -12.50
CA ILE A 99 14.60 -0.62 -11.47
C ILE A 99 15.44 0.64 -11.19
N ARG A 100 14.89 1.81 -11.48
CA ARG A 100 15.49 3.10 -11.14
C ARG A 100 14.95 3.54 -9.78
N PHE A 101 15.85 3.72 -8.84
CA PHE A 101 15.47 4.15 -7.50
C PHE A 101 15.47 5.67 -7.41
N CYS A 102 14.33 6.23 -7.04
CA CYS A 102 14.20 7.62 -6.64
C CYS A 102 14.37 7.72 -5.12
N ASP A 103 15.10 8.73 -4.64
CA ASP A 103 15.15 9.03 -3.23
C ASP A 103 13.82 9.61 -2.75
N ILE A 104 13.67 9.80 -1.46
CA ILE A 104 12.44 10.24 -0.82
C ILE A 104 12.60 11.64 -0.23
N ARG A 105 11.49 12.33 -0.07
CA ARG A 105 11.38 13.54 0.74
C ARG A 105 11.64 13.20 2.21
N SER A 106 12.36 14.06 2.89
CA SER A 106 12.66 13.84 4.32
C SER A 106 11.47 14.10 5.25
N ASP A 107 10.45 14.85 4.78
CA ASP A 107 9.26 15.23 5.56
C ASP A 107 8.14 14.19 5.49
N THR A 108 7.73 13.77 4.29
CA THR A 108 6.62 12.83 4.08
C THR A 108 7.07 11.37 3.90
N LEU A 109 8.34 11.16 3.59
CA LEU A 109 8.94 9.87 3.19
C LEU A 109 8.38 9.30 1.87
N ASN A 110 7.65 10.11 1.14
CA ASN A 110 7.20 9.82 -0.22
C ASN A 110 8.33 10.03 -1.23
N LEU A 111 8.19 9.47 -2.42
CA LEU A 111 9.07 9.73 -3.55
C LEU A 111 9.31 11.24 -3.70
N ASP A 112 10.55 11.67 -3.88
CA ASP A 112 10.90 13.08 -4.13
C ASP A 112 10.71 13.40 -5.61
N GLU A 113 9.62 14.08 -5.91
CA GLU A 113 9.22 14.46 -7.24
C GLU A 113 10.22 15.38 -7.94
N SER A 114 11.02 16.14 -7.19
CA SER A 114 12.03 17.05 -7.73
C SER A 114 13.20 16.32 -8.42
N LEU A 115 13.38 15.03 -8.12
CA LEU A 115 14.43 14.19 -8.70
C LEU A 115 13.98 13.48 -9.99
N LEU A 116 12.68 13.42 -10.27
CA LEU A 116 12.14 12.63 -11.37
C LEU A 116 12.68 13.04 -12.73
N GLU A 117 12.82 14.33 -13.01
CA GLU A 117 13.33 14.79 -14.31
C GLU A 117 14.73 14.27 -14.62
N SER A 118 15.58 14.12 -13.60
CA SER A 118 16.93 13.59 -13.76
C SER A 118 16.98 12.08 -13.96
N LEU A 119 15.92 11.35 -13.54
CA LEU A 119 15.80 9.91 -13.65
C LEU A 119 15.11 9.45 -14.94
N VAL A 120 14.22 10.27 -15.47
CA VAL A 120 13.46 9.97 -16.69
C VAL A 120 14.37 9.98 -17.92
N ASN A 121 14.24 8.97 -18.77
CA ASN A 121 14.93 8.85 -20.06
C ASN A 121 14.05 8.05 -21.06
N GLU A 122 14.56 7.83 -22.27
CA GLU A 122 13.86 7.14 -23.36
C GLU A 122 13.46 5.68 -23.08
N LYS A 123 14.07 5.03 -22.06
CA LYS A 123 13.76 3.67 -21.63
C LYS A 123 12.70 3.65 -20.52
N THR A 124 12.44 4.78 -19.88
CA THR A 124 11.47 4.86 -18.79
C THR A 124 10.06 4.61 -19.32
N ARG A 125 9.34 3.65 -18.73
CA ARG A 125 7.98 3.28 -19.13
C ARG A 125 6.96 3.52 -18.02
N LEU A 126 7.40 3.53 -16.77
CA LEU A 126 6.51 3.57 -15.64
C LEU A 126 7.15 4.33 -14.46
N ILE A 127 6.36 5.17 -13.81
CA ILE A 127 6.65 5.74 -12.49
C ILE A 127 5.65 5.14 -11.50
N VAL A 128 6.17 4.64 -10.36
CA VAL A 128 5.34 4.03 -9.31
C VAL A 128 5.49 4.83 -8.01
N PRO A 129 4.74 5.91 -7.82
CA PRO A 129 4.67 6.59 -6.52
C PRO A 129 4.03 5.67 -5.49
N VAL A 130 4.58 5.65 -4.28
CA VAL A 130 4.04 4.93 -3.12
C VAL A 130 3.50 5.96 -2.13
N HIS A 131 2.22 5.91 -1.83
CA HIS A 131 1.58 6.82 -0.86
C HIS A 131 1.91 6.38 0.57
N TYR A 132 3.16 6.65 0.99
CA TYR A 132 3.69 6.16 2.25
C TYR A 132 2.86 6.62 3.45
N ALA A 133 2.62 5.72 4.40
CA ALA A 133 1.78 5.93 5.58
C ALA A 133 0.32 6.34 5.27
N GLY A 134 -0.09 6.30 4.01
CA GLY A 134 -1.40 6.75 3.54
C GLY A 134 -1.48 8.25 3.30
N VAL A 135 -0.33 8.90 3.11
CA VAL A 135 -0.21 10.31 2.73
C VAL A 135 0.14 10.39 1.25
N ALA A 136 -0.61 11.17 0.49
CA ALA A 136 -0.40 11.31 -0.95
C ALA A 136 0.98 11.86 -1.31
N CYS A 137 1.62 11.30 -2.35
CA CYS A 137 2.75 11.92 -3.05
C CYS A 137 2.34 13.27 -3.67
N GLU A 138 3.29 14.06 -4.16
CA GLU A 138 3.03 15.27 -4.96
C GLU A 138 2.56 14.89 -6.38
N MET A 139 1.32 14.41 -6.44
CA MET A 139 0.79 13.80 -7.66
C MET A 139 0.69 14.77 -8.83
N GLU A 140 0.42 16.05 -8.58
CA GLU A 140 0.38 17.07 -9.65
C GLU A 140 1.72 17.14 -10.39
N ALA A 141 2.83 17.24 -9.67
CA ALA A 141 4.17 17.28 -10.26
C ALA A 141 4.52 15.97 -10.98
N ILE A 142 4.17 14.82 -10.37
CA ILE A 142 4.41 13.51 -10.98
C ILE A 142 3.62 13.37 -12.28
N MET A 143 2.35 13.74 -12.29
CA MET A 143 1.47 13.63 -13.47
C MET A 143 1.84 14.65 -14.57
N GLU A 144 2.36 15.83 -14.20
CA GLU A 144 2.90 16.79 -15.18
C GLU A 144 4.10 16.19 -15.95
N ILE A 145 5.05 15.59 -15.22
CA ILE A 145 6.21 14.94 -15.84
C ILE A 145 5.74 13.78 -16.72
N ALA A 146 4.86 12.92 -16.21
CA ALA A 146 4.32 11.77 -16.91
C ALA A 146 3.60 12.18 -18.21
N GLY A 147 2.74 13.20 -18.14
CA GLY A 147 1.99 13.70 -19.30
C GLY A 147 2.90 14.29 -20.38
N ARG A 148 3.97 15.02 -19.98
CA ARG A 148 4.94 15.61 -20.92
C ARG A 148 5.82 14.56 -21.59
N THR A 149 6.13 13.48 -20.91
CA THR A 149 7.03 12.42 -21.39
C THR A 149 6.32 11.20 -21.97
N GLY A 150 5.01 11.10 -21.80
CA GLY A 150 4.23 9.93 -22.23
C GLY A 150 4.47 8.67 -21.38
N ILE A 151 4.99 8.83 -20.17
CA ILE A 151 5.26 7.73 -19.23
C ILE A 151 3.99 7.43 -18.44
N GLU A 152 3.69 6.15 -18.21
CA GLU A 152 2.55 5.74 -17.42
C GLU A 152 2.82 5.88 -15.91
N VAL A 153 1.75 6.05 -15.12
CA VAL A 153 1.83 6.14 -13.65
C VAL A 153 0.96 5.05 -13.04
N ALA A 154 1.54 4.28 -12.10
CA ALA A 154 0.81 3.32 -11.27
C ALA A 154 0.97 3.70 -9.79
N GLU A 155 -0.11 4.14 -9.15
CA GLU A 155 -0.11 4.43 -7.72
C GLU A 155 0.00 3.13 -6.92
N ASP A 156 1.11 2.93 -6.19
CA ASP A 156 1.12 1.93 -5.12
C ASP A 156 0.38 2.53 -3.91
N ASN A 157 -0.91 2.28 -3.88
CA ASN A 157 -1.82 2.79 -2.86
C ASN A 157 -2.07 1.78 -1.73
N ALA A 158 -1.10 0.89 -1.48
CA ALA A 158 -1.20 -0.15 -0.45
C ALA A 158 -1.42 0.40 0.97
N HIS A 159 -1.14 1.67 1.23
CA HIS A 159 -1.37 2.36 2.51
C HIS A 159 -2.49 3.41 2.45
N GLY A 160 -2.92 3.83 1.28
CA GLY A 160 -3.71 5.04 1.08
C GLY A 160 -5.18 4.81 0.74
N LEU A 161 -5.74 3.61 0.95
CA LEU A 161 -7.16 3.38 0.68
C LEU A 161 -8.04 4.37 1.44
N PHE A 162 -8.93 5.07 0.72
CA PHE A 162 -9.80 6.14 1.20
C PHE A 162 -9.09 7.42 1.68
N ALA A 163 -7.83 7.60 1.29
CA ALA A 163 -7.14 8.87 1.40
C ALA A 163 -7.33 9.72 0.13
N SER A 164 -6.99 11.01 0.18
CA SER A 164 -7.12 11.91 -0.96
C SER A 164 -5.95 12.87 -1.13
N TYR A 165 -5.80 13.37 -2.36
CA TYR A 165 -4.93 14.44 -2.78
C TYR A 165 -5.78 15.58 -3.36
N ARG A 166 -5.85 16.76 -2.68
CA ARG A 166 -6.67 17.91 -3.13
C ARG A 166 -8.09 17.49 -3.51
N ASP A 167 -8.76 16.75 -2.63
CA ASP A 167 -10.12 16.23 -2.79
C ASP A 167 -10.29 15.08 -3.82
N GLU A 168 -9.25 14.76 -4.60
CA GLU A 168 -9.24 13.60 -5.49
C GLU A 168 -8.86 12.33 -4.74
N PRO A 169 -9.66 11.27 -4.76
CA PRO A 169 -9.33 10.02 -4.08
C PRO A 169 -8.05 9.39 -4.62
N LEU A 170 -7.18 8.89 -3.72
CA LEU A 170 -6.01 8.13 -4.14
C LEU A 170 -6.42 6.83 -4.84
N GLY A 171 -5.76 6.55 -5.95
CA GLY A 171 -6.11 5.45 -6.85
C GLY A 171 -6.83 5.90 -8.11
N THR A 172 -7.09 7.21 -8.28
CA THR A 172 -7.73 7.77 -9.48
C THR A 172 -6.84 8.68 -10.30
N LEU A 173 -5.65 8.99 -9.81
CA LEU A 173 -4.76 9.99 -10.39
C LEU A 173 -3.85 9.41 -11.49
N GLY A 174 -3.33 8.20 -11.28
CA GLY A 174 -2.54 7.46 -12.28
C GLY A 174 -3.39 6.65 -13.23
N THR A 175 -2.76 6.08 -14.26
CA THR A 175 -3.40 5.12 -15.19
C THR A 175 -3.89 3.88 -14.46
N PHE A 176 -3.08 3.45 -13.48
CA PHE A 176 -3.34 2.31 -12.60
C PHE A 176 -3.18 2.72 -11.14
N ALA A 177 -3.87 1.98 -10.28
CA ALA A 177 -3.51 1.94 -8.87
C ALA A 177 -3.65 0.53 -8.30
N THR A 178 -2.91 0.25 -7.22
CA THR A 178 -2.93 -1.06 -6.56
C THR A 178 -3.28 -0.91 -5.10
N GLN A 179 -4.14 -1.80 -4.60
CA GLN A 179 -4.59 -1.82 -3.20
C GLN A 179 -4.12 -3.09 -2.51
N SER A 180 -3.87 -3.01 -1.22
CA SER A 180 -3.49 -4.14 -0.38
C SER A 180 -4.53 -4.40 0.70
N PHE A 181 -4.93 -5.67 0.83
CA PHE A 181 -5.80 -6.18 1.89
C PHE A 181 -5.10 -7.25 2.73
N HIS A 182 -3.76 -7.16 2.81
CA HIS A 182 -2.93 -7.97 3.70
C HIS A 182 -3.29 -7.72 5.17
N GLU A 183 -3.02 -8.66 6.07
CA GLU A 183 -3.37 -8.59 7.51
C GLU A 183 -2.91 -7.30 8.23
N THR A 184 -1.86 -6.66 7.73
CA THR A 184 -1.31 -5.42 8.33
C THR A 184 -2.02 -4.15 7.89
N LYS A 185 -2.96 -4.22 6.94
CA LYS A 185 -3.63 -3.05 6.36
C LYS A 185 -4.85 -2.62 7.17
N ASN A 186 -5.34 -1.41 6.88
CA ASN A 186 -6.52 -0.85 7.54
C ASN A 186 -7.77 -1.69 7.33
N PHE A 187 -7.88 -2.25 6.12
CA PHE A 187 -8.93 -3.16 5.67
C PHE A 187 -8.25 -4.44 5.19
N THR A 188 -8.66 -5.58 5.73
CA THR A 188 -7.93 -6.82 5.50
C THR A 188 -8.85 -8.02 5.34
N CYS A 189 -8.40 -8.96 4.52
CA CYS A 189 -8.95 -10.32 4.47
C CYS A 189 -7.87 -11.39 4.69
N GLY A 190 -6.77 -11.01 5.37
CA GLY A 190 -5.58 -11.85 5.56
C GLY A 190 -4.61 -11.68 4.39
N GLU A 191 -4.99 -12.15 3.21
CA GLU A 191 -4.29 -11.94 1.95
C GLU A 191 -5.28 -11.49 0.88
N GLY A 192 -4.99 -10.36 0.23
CA GLY A 192 -5.81 -9.80 -0.83
C GLY A 192 -5.24 -8.51 -1.40
N GLY A 193 -5.74 -8.11 -2.56
CA GLY A 193 -5.42 -6.86 -3.21
C GLY A 193 -6.48 -6.49 -4.23
N ALA A 194 -6.28 -5.36 -4.89
CA ALA A 194 -7.04 -4.97 -6.06
C ALA A 194 -6.17 -4.15 -7.02
N LEU A 195 -6.42 -4.33 -8.31
CA LEU A 195 -5.97 -3.45 -9.37
C LEU A 195 -7.12 -2.48 -9.70
N LEU A 196 -6.85 -1.19 -9.62
CA LEU A 196 -7.75 -0.14 -10.07
C LEU A 196 -7.28 0.37 -11.43
N LEU A 197 -8.21 0.55 -12.35
CA LEU A 197 -7.99 0.99 -13.71
C LEU A 197 -8.72 2.30 -13.94
N ASN A 198 -8.02 3.29 -14.49
CA ASN A 198 -8.59 4.60 -14.82
C ASN A 198 -8.69 4.85 -16.34
N ARG A 199 -8.25 3.88 -17.16
CA ARG A 199 -8.35 3.88 -18.63
C ARG A 199 -9.24 2.75 -19.12
N GLU A 200 -10.25 3.09 -19.94
CA GLU A 200 -11.26 2.16 -20.45
C GLU A 200 -10.66 1.08 -21.37
N ASP A 201 -9.72 1.46 -22.23
CA ASP A 201 -9.09 0.57 -23.21
C ASP A 201 -8.26 -0.56 -22.58
N LEU A 202 -7.96 -0.49 -21.30
CA LEU A 202 -7.18 -1.51 -20.59
C LEU A 202 -8.06 -2.54 -19.87
N ILE A 203 -9.36 -2.28 -19.68
CA ILE A 203 -10.22 -3.08 -18.80
C ILE A 203 -10.38 -4.51 -19.32
N GLU A 204 -10.70 -4.68 -20.59
CA GLU A 204 -10.89 -6.01 -21.17
C GLU A 204 -9.61 -6.86 -21.04
N ARG A 205 -8.46 -6.28 -21.40
CA ARG A 205 -7.17 -6.97 -21.31
C ARG A 205 -6.82 -7.30 -19.86
N ALA A 206 -7.12 -6.41 -18.91
CA ALA A 206 -6.88 -6.65 -17.49
C ALA A 206 -7.71 -7.83 -16.94
N GLU A 207 -8.99 -7.96 -17.34
CA GLU A 207 -9.82 -9.12 -17.01
C GLU A 207 -9.22 -10.43 -17.54
N ILE A 208 -8.70 -10.41 -18.78
CA ILE A 208 -8.04 -11.56 -19.42
C ILE A 208 -6.75 -11.92 -18.65
N VAL A 209 -5.86 -10.96 -18.42
CA VAL A 209 -4.60 -11.16 -17.69
C VAL A 209 -4.88 -11.72 -16.28
N ARG A 210 -5.88 -11.18 -15.58
CA ARG A 210 -6.26 -11.63 -14.24
C ARG A 210 -6.71 -13.09 -14.19
N ASP A 211 -7.44 -13.57 -15.21
CA ASP A 211 -7.98 -14.94 -15.25
C ASP A 211 -7.22 -15.81 -16.24
N LYS A 212 -5.93 -16.00 -15.96
CA LYS A 212 -5.05 -16.97 -16.65
C LYS A 212 -4.83 -16.70 -18.14
N GLY A 213 -4.98 -15.45 -18.57
CA GLY A 213 -4.89 -15.09 -19.98
C GLY A 213 -6.09 -15.55 -20.81
N THR A 214 -7.23 -15.83 -20.17
CA THR A 214 -8.44 -16.31 -20.84
C THR A 214 -9.55 -15.26 -20.86
N ASN A 215 -10.37 -15.25 -21.90
CA ASN A 215 -11.56 -14.40 -21.97
C ASN A 215 -12.79 -15.05 -21.30
N ARG A 216 -12.59 -15.78 -20.22
CA ARG A 216 -13.66 -16.49 -19.49
C ARG A 216 -14.71 -15.54 -18.93
N SER A 217 -14.35 -14.32 -18.51
CA SER A 217 -15.30 -13.33 -18.04
C SER A 217 -16.28 -12.91 -19.12
N GLN A 218 -15.83 -12.74 -20.37
CA GLN A 218 -16.68 -12.46 -21.52
C GLN A 218 -17.67 -13.62 -21.81
N PHE A 219 -17.20 -14.86 -21.68
CA PHE A 219 -18.08 -16.03 -21.84
C PHE A 219 -19.21 -16.04 -20.81
N PHE A 220 -18.93 -15.76 -19.54
CA PHE A 220 -19.97 -15.71 -18.51
C PHE A 220 -20.94 -14.52 -18.66
N ARG A 221 -20.52 -13.46 -19.33
CA ARG A 221 -21.41 -12.35 -19.70
C ARG A 221 -22.20 -12.61 -20.99
N GLY A 222 -21.95 -13.74 -21.68
CA GLY A 222 -22.63 -14.08 -22.94
C GLY A 222 -22.14 -13.29 -24.15
N GLU A 223 -20.96 -12.66 -24.07
CA GLU A 223 -20.36 -11.86 -25.16
C GLU A 223 -19.68 -12.74 -26.21
N VAL A 224 -19.30 -13.97 -25.83
CA VAL A 224 -18.68 -14.97 -26.71
C VAL A 224 -19.23 -16.37 -26.45
N ASP A 225 -19.30 -17.19 -27.47
CA ASP A 225 -19.83 -18.57 -27.37
C ASP A 225 -18.88 -19.53 -26.65
N LYS A 226 -17.57 -19.26 -26.68
CA LYS A 226 -16.52 -20.07 -26.06
C LYS A 226 -15.41 -19.17 -25.55
N TYR A 227 -14.74 -19.59 -24.46
CA TYR A 227 -13.53 -18.94 -24.02
C TYR A 227 -12.28 -19.74 -24.38
N GLY A 228 -11.16 -19.07 -24.46
CA GLY A 228 -9.87 -19.66 -24.79
C GLY A 228 -8.71 -18.81 -24.29
N TRP A 229 -7.50 -19.29 -24.52
CA TRP A 229 -6.30 -18.55 -24.21
C TRP A 229 -6.10 -17.39 -25.19
N LYS A 230 -6.08 -16.16 -24.71
CA LYS A 230 -6.03 -14.91 -25.47
C LYS A 230 -4.77 -14.09 -25.29
N ASP A 231 -4.18 -14.12 -24.07
CA ASP A 231 -3.01 -13.33 -23.71
C ASP A 231 -2.20 -14.04 -22.62
N LEU A 232 -1.06 -13.48 -22.25
CA LEU A 232 -0.35 -13.85 -21.03
C LEU A 232 -1.20 -13.49 -19.82
N GLY A 233 -1.13 -14.32 -18.78
CA GLY A 233 -1.84 -14.07 -17.54
C GLY A 233 -1.55 -15.13 -16.51
N SER A 234 -2.11 -14.95 -15.31
CA SER A 234 -1.96 -15.93 -14.24
C SER A 234 -3.24 -16.03 -13.40
N SER A 235 -3.23 -16.89 -12.40
CA SER A 235 -4.35 -17.06 -11.47
C SER A 235 -4.33 -15.96 -10.40
N TYR A 236 -4.65 -14.73 -10.80
CA TYR A 236 -4.64 -13.57 -9.90
C TYR A 236 -5.95 -13.38 -9.14
N VAL A 237 -6.98 -14.12 -9.46
CA VAL A 237 -8.32 -13.98 -8.89
C VAL A 237 -8.37 -14.44 -7.43
N ILE A 238 -8.83 -13.57 -6.52
CA ILE A 238 -8.99 -13.89 -5.10
C ILE A 238 -10.19 -14.82 -4.87
N SER A 239 -10.12 -15.67 -3.82
CA SER A 239 -11.25 -16.49 -3.36
C SER A 239 -12.43 -15.63 -2.88
N ASP A 240 -13.66 -16.07 -3.17
CA ASP A 240 -14.87 -15.35 -2.74
C ASP A 240 -15.07 -15.39 -1.21
N ILE A 241 -14.52 -16.39 -0.52
CA ILE A 241 -14.50 -16.44 0.95
C ILE A 241 -13.70 -15.26 1.53
N LEU A 242 -12.50 -14.99 0.99
CA LEU A 242 -11.69 -13.85 1.44
C LEU A 242 -12.34 -12.52 1.05
N SER A 243 -13.01 -12.48 -0.10
CA SER A 243 -13.80 -11.31 -0.51
C SER A 243 -14.96 -11.04 0.44
N ALA A 244 -15.61 -12.09 0.99
CA ALA A 244 -16.66 -11.93 2.00
C ALA A 244 -16.13 -11.32 3.31
N VAL A 245 -14.93 -11.73 3.75
CA VAL A 245 -14.24 -11.11 4.90
C VAL A 245 -14.00 -9.63 4.67
N LEU A 246 -13.47 -9.29 3.48
CA LEU A 246 -13.17 -7.92 3.11
C LEU A 246 -14.42 -7.05 3.01
N LEU A 247 -15.47 -7.56 2.38
CA LEU A 247 -16.71 -6.82 2.16
C LEU A 247 -17.31 -6.28 3.47
N GLY A 248 -17.30 -7.09 4.54
CA GLY A 248 -17.79 -6.66 5.84
C GLY A 248 -17.03 -5.46 6.42
N GLN A 249 -15.74 -5.35 6.12
CA GLN A 249 -14.92 -4.20 6.52
C GLN A 249 -15.13 -2.99 5.61
N LEU A 250 -15.17 -3.20 4.31
CA LEU A 250 -15.43 -2.10 3.33
C LEU A 250 -16.79 -1.43 3.57
N GLN A 251 -17.81 -2.19 3.94
CA GLN A 251 -19.13 -1.66 4.31
C GLN A 251 -19.09 -0.78 5.57
N ARG A 252 -18.13 -1.00 6.46
CA ARG A 252 -17.91 -0.22 7.71
C ARG A 252 -16.70 0.72 7.61
N ARG A 253 -16.31 1.12 6.41
CA ARG A 253 -15.10 1.91 6.15
C ARG A 253 -15.03 3.22 6.95
N GLU A 254 -16.15 3.90 7.08
CA GLU A 254 -16.22 5.18 7.79
C GLU A 254 -15.90 5.00 9.29
N GLU A 255 -16.48 3.98 9.91
CA GLU A 255 -16.22 3.63 11.31
C GLU A 255 -14.76 3.25 11.55
N ILE A 256 -14.20 2.38 10.69
CA ILE A 256 -12.80 1.95 10.81
C ILE A 256 -11.87 3.14 10.65
N THR A 257 -12.09 3.97 9.63
CA THR A 257 -11.26 5.16 9.36
C THR A 257 -11.36 6.17 10.49
N ALA A 258 -12.56 6.46 10.99
CA ALA A 258 -12.78 7.38 12.11
C ALA A 258 -12.05 6.91 13.37
N ARG A 259 -12.17 5.61 13.72
CA ARG A 259 -11.51 5.04 14.89
C ARG A 259 -9.98 5.09 14.79
N ARG A 260 -9.42 4.77 13.63
CA ARG A 260 -7.98 4.89 13.40
C ARG A 260 -7.51 6.34 13.48
N GLY A 261 -8.33 7.27 12.96
CA GLY A 261 -8.09 8.71 13.06
C GLY A 261 -8.05 9.21 14.51
N GLU A 262 -8.98 8.76 15.38
CA GLU A 262 -8.97 9.08 16.80
C GLU A 262 -7.66 8.65 17.48
N ILE A 263 -7.22 7.40 17.22
CA ILE A 263 -5.98 6.85 17.80
C ILE A 263 -4.76 7.65 17.29
N TRP A 264 -4.69 7.91 15.98
CA TRP A 264 -3.61 8.64 15.36
C TRP A 264 -3.50 10.07 15.88
N ASN A 265 -4.63 10.81 15.93
CA ASN A 265 -4.69 12.18 16.41
C ASN A 265 -4.35 12.28 17.89
N ARG A 266 -4.72 11.29 18.70
CA ARG A 266 -4.33 11.22 20.11
C ARG A 266 -2.81 11.06 20.25
N TYR A 267 -2.18 10.16 19.51
CA TYR A 267 -0.72 10.05 19.49
C TYR A 267 -0.07 11.37 19.11
N TYR A 268 -0.51 12.00 18.03
CA TYR A 268 0.06 13.25 17.54
C TYR A 268 -0.02 14.36 18.59
N ARG A 269 -1.19 14.57 19.16
CA ARG A 269 -1.42 15.59 20.20
C ARG A 269 -0.58 15.33 21.46
N GLU A 270 -0.61 14.12 21.96
CA GLU A 270 0.00 13.75 23.23
C GLU A 270 1.54 13.66 23.19
N LEU A 271 2.12 13.37 22.00
CA LEU A 271 3.56 13.22 21.84
C LEU A 271 4.26 14.50 21.37
N LYS A 272 3.54 15.53 20.93
CA LYS A 272 4.10 16.75 20.32
C LYS A 272 5.18 17.40 21.20
N ASN A 273 4.90 17.63 22.48
CA ASN A 273 5.85 18.29 23.39
C ASN A 273 7.06 17.41 23.69
N TRP A 274 6.84 16.11 23.94
CA TRP A 274 7.91 15.15 24.16
C TRP A 274 8.81 15.04 22.92
N ALA A 275 8.23 14.94 21.75
CA ALA A 275 8.98 14.82 20.49
C ALA A 275 9.90 16.04 20.28
N THR A 276 9.39 17.26 20.51
CA THR A 276 10.18 18.48 20.40
C THR A 276 11.35 18.50 21.43
N ALA A 277 11.10 18.08 22.68
CA ALA A 277 12.11 18.04 23.72
C ALA A 277 13.20 16.98 23.49
N SER A 278 12.86 15.91 22.74
CA SER A 278 13.71 14.74 22.49
C SER A 278 14.35 14.73 21.09
N ASP A 279 14.21 15.81 20.31
CA ASP A 279 14.65 15.88 18.89
C ASP A 279 14.09 14.73 18.02
N VAL A 280 12.85 14.31 18.32
CA VAL A 280 12.10 13.31 17.56
C VAL A 280 11.15 14.00 16.61
N ARG A 281 11.06 13.54 15.35
CA ARG A 281 10.09 14.06 14.41
C ARG A 281 8.86 13.15 14.35
N LEU A 282 7.69 13.80 14.40
CA LEU A 282 6.38 13.16 14.18
C LEU A 282 6.03 13.14 12.68
N PRO A 283 5.04 12.32 12.26
CA PRO A 283 4.55 12.33 10.88
C PRO A 283 4.12 13.72 10.44
N PHE A 284 4.48 14.09 9.23
CA PHE A 284 4.08 15.35 8.60
C PHE A 284 3.03 15.09 7.54
N ILE A 285 1.95 15.85 7.59
CA ILE A 285 0.84 15.79 6.62
C ILE A 285 0.78 17.15 5.92
N PRO A 286 1.14 17.23 4.64
CA PRO A 286 1.04 18.46 3.88
C PRO A 286 -0.40 18.93 3.71
N ASP A 287 -0.60 20.22 3.51
CA ASP A 287 -1.91 20.79 3.18
C ASP A 287 -2.51 20.13 1.93
N GLY A 288 -3.83 20.03 1.89
CA GLY A 288 -4.55 19.38 0.80
C GLY A 288 -4.38 17.85 0.75
N ARG A 289 -3.98 17.22 1.86
CA ARG A 289 -3.92 15.75 1.99
C ARG A 289 -4.87 15.27 3.08
N GLN A 290 -5.76 14.37 2.72
CA GLN A 290 -6.51 13.58 3.69
C GLN A 290 -5.86 12.21 3.77
N GLN A 291 -5.26 11.87 4.91
CA GLN A 291 -4.56 10.59 5.09
C GLN A 291 -5.50 9.46 5.48
N SER A 292 -5.06 8.22 5.25
CA SER A 292 -5.79 7.00 5.63
C SER A 292 -5.60 6.56 7.09
N PHE A 293 -4.76 7.24 7.87
CA PHE A 293 -4.35 6.84 9.23
C PHE A 293 -3.78 5.42 9.30
N HIS A 294 -2.99 5.05 8.28
CA HIS A 294 -2.46 3.70 8.17
C HIS A 294 -1.44 3.37 9.25
N MET A 295 -0.55 4.28 9.59
CA MET A 295 0.47 4.08 10.62
C MET A 295 0.79 5.37 11.35
N PHE A 296 1.30 5.23 12.57
CA PHE A 296 1.95 6.31 13.31
C PHE A 296 3.41 5.95 13.52
N TYR A 297 4.32 6.85 13.13
CA TYR A 297 5.75 6.62 13.21
C TYR A 297 6.48 7.76 13.91
N LEU A 298 7.68 7.48 14.37
CA LEU A 298 8.62 8.43 14.95
C LEU A 298 9.92 8.35 14.16
N ILE A 299 10.53 9.49 13.84
CA ILE A 299 11.91 9.54 13.34
C ILE A 299 12.80 9.92 14.50
N MET A 300 13.54 8.97 15.00
CA MET A 300 14.45 9.10 16.15
C MET A 300 15.68 9.94 15.77
N PRO A 301 16.39 10.55 16.75
CA PRO A 301 17.59 11.35 16.48
C PRO A 301 18.72 10.55 15.82
N SER A 302 18.82 9.25 16.12
CA SER A 302 19.85 8.34 15.58
C SER A 302 19.35 6.90 15.47
N GLU A 303 20.10 6.07 14.75
CA GLU A 303 19.87 4.63 14.68
C GLU A 303 19.99 3.96 16.06
N ASP A 304 20.95 4.38 16.87
CA ASP A 304 21.12 3.86 18.23
C ASP A 304 19.91 4.19 19.12
N ALA A 305 19.43 5.44 19.09
CA ALA A 305 18.23 5.84 19.80
C ALA A 305 17.00 5.01 19.35
N ARG A 306 16.85 4.76 18.05
CA ARG A 306 15.79 3.91 17.50
C ARG A 306 15.89 2.46 18.01
N ASN A 307 17.08 1.88 18.02
CA ASN A 307 17.30 0.51 18.50
C ASN A 307 16.99 0.39 19.98
N ARG A 308 17.53 1.30 20.82
CA ARG A 308 17.22 1.37 22.26
C ARG A 308 15.73 1.54 22.52
N PHE A 309 15.06 2.41 21.74
CA PHE A 309 13.62 2.62 21.86
C PHE A 309 12.83 1.32 21.61
N ILE A 310 13.12 0.58 20.54
CA ILE A 310 12.47 -0.70 20.23
C ILE A 310 12.67 -1.70 21.37
N ASP A 311 13.88 -1.79 21.94
CA ASP A 311 14.17 -2.72 23.03
C ASP A 311 13.44 -2.35 24.33
N VAL A 312 13.38 -1.05 24.66
CA VAL A 312 12.62 -0.54 25.82
C VAL A 312 11.13 -0.85 25.68
N MET A 313 10.56 -0.55 24.50
CA MET A 313 9.13 -0.85 24.24
C MET A 313 8.85 -2.36 24.34
N ARG A 314 9.72 -3.18 23.76
CA ARG A 314 9.61 -4.65 23.87
C ARG A 314 9.70 -5.11 25.33
N GLY A 315 10.59 -4.53 26.14
CA GLY A 315 10.72 -4.83 27.58
C GLY A 315 9.45 -4.52 28.38
N LYS A 316 8.64 -3.58 27.89
CA LYS A 316 7.31 -3.23 28.43
C LYS A 316 6.17 -4.05 27.81
N GLY A 317 6.46 -5.01 26.94
CA GLY A 317 5.45 -5.81 26.24
C GLY A 317 4.72 -5.06 25.13
N ILE A 318 5.30 -4.00 24.58
CA ILE A 318 4.75 -3.16 23.52
C ILE A 318 5.48 -3.43 22.21
N GLY A 319 4.74 -3.72 21.15
CA GLY A 319 5.26 -3.98 19.82
C GLY A 319 5.58 -2.69 19.06
N ALA A 320 6.83 -2.23 19.10
CA ALA A 320 7.34 -1.18 18.23
C ALA A 320 8.29 -1.79 17.20
N VAL A 321 8.20 -1.36 15.93
CA VAL A 321 8.93 -2.01 14.83
C VAL A 321 9.50 -1.00 13.84
N PHE A 322 10.65 -1.32 13.25
CA PHE A 322 11.22 -0.54 12.14
C PHE A 322 10.40 -0.66 10.85
N HIS A 323 10.72 0.16 9.84
CA HIS A 323 10.14 0.12 8.48
C HIS A 323 11.05 0.88 7.53
N TYR A 324 11.15 0.43 6.45
CA TYR A 324 11.62 -0.53 5.52
C TYR A 324 13.16 -0.55 5.50
N LEU A 325 13.79 -1.60 4.98
CA LEU A 325 15.20 -1.55 4.57
C LEU A 325 15.26 -0.90 3.16
N PRO A 326 16.28 -0.07 2.89
CA PRO A 326 16.42 0.59 1.59
C PRO A 326 16.59 -0.44 0.47
N LEU A 327 15.74 -0.39 -0.57
CA LEU A 327 15.80 -1.37 -1.64
C LEU A 327 17.06 -1.24 -2.50
N HIS A 328 17.56 -0.02 -2.73
CA HIS A 328 18.80 0.22 -3.48
C HIS A 328 20.04 -0.35 -2.78
N GLU A 329 19.98 -0.59 -1.46
CA GLU A 329 21.04 -1.23 -0.67
C GLU A 329 20.89 -2.75 -0.60
N SER A 330 19.80 -3.32 -1.11
CA SER A 330 19.56 -4.77 -1.02
C SER A 330 20.61 -5.58 -1.77
N GLU A 331 20.99 -6.73 -1.20
CA GLU A 331 21.95 -7.64 -1.81
C GLU A 331 21.51 -8.08 -3.23
N PHE A 332 20.20 -8.31 -3.40
CA PHE A 332 19.64 -8.74 -4.67
C PHE A 332 19.88 -7.71 -5.78
N ILE A 333 19.57 -6.44 -5.52
CA ILE A 333 19.71 -5.37 -6.52
C ILE A 333 21.18 -5.08 -6.81
N ARG A 334 22.04 -4.98 -5.79
CA ARG A 334 23.47 -4.72 -5.95
C ARG A 334 24.20 -5.76 -6.80
N LYS A 335 23.67 -6.98 -6.84
CA LYS A 335 24.20 -8.06 -7.71
C LYS A 335 23.72 -7.96 -9.16
N ARG A 336 22.64 -7.24 -9.44
CA ARG A 336 22.00 -7.18 -10.76
C ARG A 336 22.30 -5.91 -11.53
N GLN A 337 22.44 -4.79 -10.84
CA GLN A 337 22.58 -3.47 -11.46
C GLN A 337 23.27 -2.48 -10.54
N ASN A 338 23.81 -1.42 -11.13
CA ASN A 338 24.17 -0.22 -10.39
C ASN A 338 22.90 0.49 -9.94
N THR A 339 22.96 1.13 -8.78
CA THR A 339 21.81 1.82 -8.17
C THR A 339 22.05 3.32 -8.09
N ASP A 340 20.99 4.09 -8.24
CA ASP A 340 21.00 5.51 -7.94
C ASP A 340 21.19 5.73 -6.43
N PRO A 341 21.94 6.76 -6.00
CA PRO A 341 22.11 7.04 -4.58
C PRO A 341 20.82 7.58 -3.97
N CYS A 342 20.43 7.05 -2.81
CA CYS A 342 19.26 7.49 -2.07
C CYS A 342 19.63 7.78 -0.60
N PRO A 343 20.41 8.86 -0.33
CA PRO A 343 20.93 9.15 1.01
C PRO A 343 19.84 9.46 2.04
N VAL A 344 18.74 10.12 1.64
CA VAL A 344 17.62 10.40 2.54
C VAL A 344 16.93 9.10 2.95
N THR A 345 16.69 8.19 2.00
CA THR A 345 16.17 6.85 2.28
C THR A 345 17.04 6.10 3.28
N SER A 346 18.37 6.10 3.07
CA SER A 346 19.32 5.41 3.97
C SER A 346 19.28 5.98 5.39
N ASP A 347 19.24 7.31 5.56
CA ASP A 347 19.12 7.95 6.87
C ASP A 347 17.78 7.64 7.54
N MET A 348 16.65 7.89 6.85
CA MET A 348 15.32 7.71 7.42
C MET A 348 15.05 6.26 7.83
N SER A 349 15.47 5.29 7.03
CA SER A 349 15.28 3.86 7.31
C SER A 349 15.95 3.40 8.61
N ARG A 350 17.10 4.00 8.96
CA ARG A 350 17.83 3.69 10.20
C ARG A 350 17.15 4.28 11.43
N ARG A 351 16.40 5.36 11.26
CA ARG A 351 15.86 6.17 12.36
C ARG A 351 14.37 5.96 12.62
N LEU A 352 13.63 5.42 11.65
CA LEU A 352 12.19 5.27 11.77
C LEU A 352 11.79 4.10 12.66
N VAL A 353 10.82 4.34 13.55
CA VAL A 353 10.10 3.32 14.32
C VAL A 353 8.61 3.60 14.29
N ARG A 354 7.79 2.55 14.22
CA ARG A 354 6.33 2.63 14.20
C ARG A 354 5.75 2.20 15.54
N LEU A 355 4.68 2.88 15.96
CA LEU A 355 3.91 2.57 17.16
C LEU A 355 2.70 1.69 16.83
N PRO A 356 2.15 0.95 17.82
CA PRO A 356 0.91 0.20 17.67
C PRO A 356 -0.24 1.08 17.19
N ILE A 357 -0.90 0.68 16.11
CA ILE A 357 -2.14 1.30 15.63
C ILE A 357 -3.02 0.28 14.93
N TYR A 358 -4.17 -0.06 15.53
CA TYR A 358 -5.18 -0.96 14.98
C TYR A 358 -6.56 -0.60 15.54
N TYR A 359 -7.62 -1.01 14.84
CA TYR A 359 -9.01 -0.64 15.15
C TYR A 359 -9.39 -0.92 16.61
N ASN A 360 -9.04 -2.10 17.13
CA ASN A 360 -9.38 -2.54 18.48
C ASN A 360 -8.38 -2.12 19.57
N LEU A 361 -7.43 -1.20 19.28
CA LEU A 361 -6.52 -0.67 20.30
C LEU A 361 -7.34 0.10 21.34
N SER A 362 -7.32 -0.38 22.60
CA SER A 362 -8.11 0.24 23.67
C SER A 362 -7.52 1.59 24.11
N VAL A 363 -8.31 2.37 24.82
CA VAL A 363 -7.84 3.64 25.39
C VAL A 363 -6.74 3.39 26.41
N GLU A 364 -6.88 2.36 27.23
CA GLU A 364 -5.92 1.94 28.27
C GLU A 364 -4.61 1.45 27.62
N GLU A 365 -4.69 0.59 26.60
CA GLU A 365 -3.52 0.14 25.86
C GLU A 365 -2.78 1.32 25.22
N GLN A 366 -3.51 2.27 24.63
CA GLN A 366 -2.90 3.48 24.05
C GLN A 366 -2.26 4.36 25.12
N GLU A 367 -2.86 4.49 26.31
CA GLU A 367 -2.27 5.22 27.46
C GLU A 367 -0.94 4.59 27.90
N GLU A 368 -0.89 3.25 27.97
CA GLU A 368 0.35 2.56 28.31
C GLU A 368 1.44 2.80 27.26
N VAL A 369 1.10 2.78 25.95
CA VAL A 369 2.04 3.12 24.88
C VAL A 369 2.54 4.55 25.04
N LEU A 370 1.64 5.52 25.25
CA LEU A 370 1.99 6.93 25.43
C LEU A 370 2.89 7.15 26.65
N ALA A 371 2.59 6.52 27.78
CA ALA A 371 3.40 6.59 28.99
C ALA A 371 4.80 6.00 28.75
N ALA A 372 4.88 4.86 28.08
CA ALA A 372 6.16 4.22 27.76
C ALA A 372 7.04 5.09 26.84
N VAL A 373 6.43 5.73 25.82
CA VAL A 373 7.12 6.66 24.92
C VAL A 373 7.63 7.88 25.66
N LYS A 374 6.79 8.55 26.47
CA LYS A 374 7.14 9.76 27.20
C LYS A 374 8.24 9.55 28.27
N MET A 375 8.42 8.32 28.73
CA MET A 375 9.50 7.94 29.68
C MET A 375 10.82 7.61 28.99
N PHE A 376 10.85 7.53 27.66
CA PHE A 376 12.08 7.24 26.94
C PHE A 376 12.93 8.51 26.78
N GLU A 377 14.21 8.39 27.14
CA GLU A 377 15.23 9.42 26.94
C GLU A 377 16.09 9.07 25.71
N CYS A 378 16.12 9.99 24.72
CA CYS A 378 16.86 9.80 23.46
C CYS A 378 18.37 9.86 23.61
#